data_0331c9dc8ed122f1d97dc3032a1b94d5
#
_entry.id   0331c9dc8ed122f1d97dc3032a1b94d5
#
_cell.length_a   1.000
_cell.length_b   1.000
_cell.length_c   1.000
_cell.angle_alpha   90.00
_cell.angle_beta   90.00
_cell.angle_gamma   90.00
#
_symmetry.space_group_name_H-M   'P 1'
#
loop_
_entity.id
_entity.type
_entity.pdbx_description
1 polymer ?
#
loop_
_entity_poly.entity_id
_entity_poly.type
_entity_poly.pdbx_seq_one_letter_code
_entity_poly.pdbx_strand_id
1 'polypeptide(L)'
;MKNIKYLSVLFMLGFLFVSCEKQPQESEWEKYYGYTNEEIVGSYAFSNVKDAFDDLTESSYCHICEDARINIMASSGNAIEFNVNCPSDEFNRTFEGRPCFTDDDFLINMTAPSGNAHPDYELTVYVYKNAQGKIRLHGFARHITYEIKVENDMTVYYVKSKVNYYFDVIKN
;
A
#
# COMPACT_ATOMS: atom_id res chain seq x y z
N MET A 1 39.33 -1.32 -58.70
CA MET A 1 39.12 -1.99 -57.38
C MET A 1 39.34 -1.03 -56.21
N LYS A 2 38.64 0.11 -56.13
CA LYS A 2 38.83 1.09 -55.04
C LYS A 2 37.50 1.44 -54.27
N ASN A 3 36.39 0.86 -54.62
CA ASN A 3 35.07 1.27 -54.07
C ASN A 3 34.49 0.32 -53.01
N ILE A 4 35.18 -0.76 -52.67
CA ILE A 4 34.66 -1.75 -51.68
C ILE A 4 34.99 -1.36 -50.23
N LYS A 5 35.99 -0.51 -50.02
CA LYS A 5 36.39 -0.12 -48.66
C LYS A 5 35.44 0.89 -47.97
N TYR A 6 34.67 1.63 -48.74
CA TYR A 6 33.74 2.61 -48.16
C TYR A 6 32.37 2.02 -47.83
N LEU A 7 31.99 0.88 -48.40
CA LEU A 7 30.71 0.23 -48.16
C LEU A 7 30.70 -0.44 -46.78
N SER A 8 31.84 -0.98 -46.34
CA SER A 8 31.92 -1.62 -45.01
C SER A 8 31.91 -0.62 -43.82
N VAL A 9 32.43 0.61 -44.06
CA VAL A 9 32.40 1.65 -43.02
C VAL A 9 31.00 2.24 -42.83
N LEU A 10 30.22 2.33 -43.93
CA LEU A 10 28.84 2.81 -43.84
C LEU A 10 27.92 1.81 -43.13
N PHE A 11 28.23 0.50 -43.25
CA PHE A 11 27.47 -0.55 -42.57
C PHE A 11 27.75 -0.63 -41.06
N MET A 12 28.99 -0.29 -40.64
CA MET A 12 29.33 -0.22 -39.20
C MET A 12 28.77 1.00 -38.49
N LEU A 13 28.55 2.11 -39.19
CA LEU A 13 27.92 3.30 -38.62
C LEU A 13 26.41 3.18 -38.47
N GLY A 14 25.75 2.29 -39.24
CA GLY A 14 24.33 2.03 -39.16
C GLY A 14 23.89 1.23 -37.92
N PHE A 15 24.79 0.49 -37.30
CA PHE A 15 24.51 -0.32 -36.09
C PHE A 15 24.67 0.44 -34.77
N LEU A 16 25.18 1.67 -34.78
CA LEU A 16 25.33 2.48 -33.58
C LEU A 16 24.03 3.28 -33.21
N PHE A 17 23.02 3.20 -34.05
CA PHE A 17 21.69 3.74 -33.77
C PHE A 17 20.65 2.66 -33.38
N VAL A 18 21.09 1.47 -32.97
CA VAL A 18 20.21 0.59 -32.21
C VAL A 18 19.96 1.29 -30.90
N SER A 19 18.98 2.15 -30.97
CA SER A 19 18.03 2.54 -29.98
C SER A 19 18.32 1.88 -28.62
N CYS A 20 18.90 2.64 -27.70
CA CYS A 20 18.46 2.52 -26.34
C CYS A 20 16.95 2.79 -26.38
N GLU A 21 16.13 1.78 -26.63
CA GLU A 21 14.79 1.78 -26.09
C GLU A 21 14.98 2.06 -24.60
N LYS A 22 14.69 3.29 -24.21
CA LYS A 22 14.46 3.59 -22.80
C LYS A 22 13.48 2.52 -22.35
N GLN A 23 13.95 1.59 -21.49
CA GLN A 23 13.03 0.77 -20.74
C GLN A 23 11.93 1.74 -20.27
N PRO A 24 10.66 1.39 -20.44
CA PRO A 24 9.59 2.26 -19.94
C PRO A 24 9.97 2.57 -18.50
N GLN A 25 10.26 3.84 -18.25
CA GLN A 25 10.60 4.34 -16.94
C GLN A 25 9.42 3.94 -16.07
N GLU A 26 9.66 3.05 -15.10
CA GLU A 26 8.62 2.63 -14.16
C GLU A 26 7.93 3.90 -13.73
N SER A 27 6.61 3.95 -13.90
CA SER A 27 5.82 5.15 -13.67
C SER A 27 6.05 5.56 -12.22
N GLU A 28 6.70 6.70 -12.03
CA GLU A 28 6.98 7.24 -10.72
C GLU A 28 5.66 7.43 -9.97
N TRP A 29 5.56 6.83 -8.81
CA TRP A 29 4.39 6.93 -7.96
C TRP A 29 4.53 8.16 -7.09
N GLU A 30 3.60 9.09 -7.21
CA GLU A 30 3.57 10.31 -6.41
C GLU A 30 2.52 10.20 -5.30
N LYS A 31 2.78 10.81 -4.17
CA LYS A 31 1.79 10.95 -3.10
C LYS A 31 0.56 11.67 -3.63
N TYR A 32 -0.61 11.07 -3.45
CA TYR A 32 -1.85 11.62 -3.96
C TYR A 32 -2.64 12.31 -2.86
N TYR A 33 -2.64 13.62 -2.90
CA TYR A 33 -3.34 14.48 -1.96
C TYR A 33 -4.74 14.83 -2.47
N GLY A 34 -5.68 15.03 -1.54
CA GLY A 34 -7.00 15.54 -1.87
C GLY A 34 -7.85 14.59 -2.72
N TYR A 35 -7.59 13.27 -2.65
CA TYR A 35 -8.44 12.27 -3.31
C TYR A 35 -9.85 12.27 -2.68
N THR A 36 -10.84 11.90 -3.49
CA THR A 36 -12.21 11.68 -3.02
C THR A 36 -12.44 10.20 -2.67
N ASN A 37 -13.47 9.94 -1.87
CA ASN A 37 -13.85 8.55 -1.57
C ASN A 37 -14.17 7.77 -2.84
N GLU A 38 -14.83 8.39 -3.82
CA GLU A 38 -15.18 7.77 -5.11
C GLU A 38 -13.95 7.36 -5.91
N GLU A 39 -12.86 8.14 -5.84
CA GLU A 39 -11.63 7.83 -6.55
C GLU A 39 -10.93 6.61 -5.98
N ILE A 40 -10.94 6.43 -4.66
CA ILE A 40 -10.30 5.30 -4.00
C ILE A 40 -11.19 4.05 -3.88
N VAL A 41 -12.51 4.17 -4.01
CA VAL A 41 -13.41 3.00 -4.03
C VAL A 41 -13.03 2.05 -5.15
N GLY A 42 -12.98 0.75 -4.85
CA GLY A 42 -12.66 -0.30 -5.79
C GLY A 42 -11.90 -1.47 -5.17
N SER A 43 -11.45 -2.37 -6.03
CA SER A 43 -10.69 -3.56 -5.65
C SER A 43 -9.22 -3.38 -6.01
N TYR A 44 -8.37 -3.82 -5.13
CA TYR A 44 -6.91 -3.71 -5.22
C TYR A 44 -6.28 -5.07 -5.02
N ALA A 45 -5.23 -5.34 -5.77
CA ALA A 45 -4.42 -6.55 -5.65
C ALA A 45 -2.95 -6.20 -5.44
N PHE A 46 -2.20 -7.16 -4.88
CA PHE A 46 -0.79 -7.01 -4.61
C PHE A 46 -0.02 -6.56 -5.86
N SER A 47 0.86 -5.61 -5.69
CA SER A 47 1.77 -5.14 -6.72
C SER A 47 3.18 -5.64 -6.43
N ASN A 48 3.82 -6.26 -7.42
CA ASN A 48 5.23 -6.68 -7.33
C ASN A 48 6.21 -5.47 -7.35
N VAL A 49 5.87 -4.38 -6.67
CA VAL A 49 6.77 -3.22 -6.59
C VAL A 49 7.84 -3.54 -5.56
N LYS A 50 9.05 -3.82 -6.04
CA LYS A 50 10.18 -4.28 -5.22
C LYS A 50 10.64 -3.27 -4.17
N ASP A 51 10.35 -1.99 -4.37
CA ASP A 51 10.91 -0.90 -3.56
C ASP A 51 10.08 -0.60 -2.28
N ALA A 52 8.93 -1.27 -2.11
CA ALA A 52 7.98 -0.89 -1.08
C ALA A 52 8.33 -1.36 0.34
N PHE A 53 9.21 -2.36 0.47
CA PHE A 53 9.42 -3.07 1.73
C PHE A 53 10.88 -3.17 2.18
N ASP A 54 11.83 -2.53 1.49
CA ASP A 54 13.26 -2.66 1.77
C ASP A 54 13.64 -2.25 3.22
N ASP A 55 12.87 -1.34 3.83
CA ASP A 55 13.11 -0.87 5.19
C ASP A 55 12.34 -1.66 6.29
N LEU A 56 11.47 -2.62 5.91
CA LEU A 56 10.52 -3.23 6.85
C LEU A 56 10.92 -4.64 7.33
N THR A 57 12.00 -5.21 6.82
CA THR A 57 12.31 -6.65 6.93
C THR A 57 12.90 -7.10 8.28
N GLU A 58 13.22 -6.21 9.22
CA GLU A 58 13.96 -6.59 10.42
C GLU A 58 13.11 -6.79 11.70
N SER A 59 11.80 -6.55 11.66
CA SER A 59 10.97 -6.70 12.86
C SER A 59 10.24 -8.05 12.90
N SER A 60 10.46 -8.83 13.95
CA SER A 60 9.75 -10.09 14.22
C SER A 60 8.22 -9.95 14.39
N TYR A 61 7.70 -8.74 14.34
CA TYR A 61 6.26 -8.40 14.44
C TYR A 61 5.68 -7.84 13.15
N CYS A 62 6.38 -8.05 12.03
CA CYS A 62 5.95 -7.59 10.71
C CYS A 62 5.69 -8.77 9.78
N HIS A 63 4.53 -8.78 9.15
CA HIS A 63 4.17 -9.73 8.11
C HIS A 63 3.98 -8.96 6.80
N ILE A 64 4.69 -9.36 5.75
CA ILE A 64 4.48 -8.84 4.40
C ILE A 64 3.40 -9.69 3.74
N CYS A 65 2.29 -9.06 3.42
CA CYS A 65 1.12 -9.70 2.84
C CYS A 65 1.24 -9.71 1.30
N GLU A 66 1.98 -10.68 0.75
CA GLU A 66 2.22 -10.78 -0.70
C GLU A 66 0.97 -11.16 -1.51
N ASP A 67 -0.06 -11.68 -0.89
CA ASP A 67 -1.34 -12.02 -1.51
C ASP A 67 -2.48 -11.08 -1.09
N ALA A 68 -2.13 -9.89 -0.61
CA ALA A 68 -3.07 -8.89 -0.15
C ALA A 68 -4.14 -8.57 -1.20
N ARG A 69 -5.38 -8.54 -0.73
CA ARG A 69 -6.54 -8.05 -1.48
C ARG A 69 -7.25 -7.03 -0.63
N ILE A 70 -7.41 -5.85 -1.18
CA ILE A 70 -8.14 -4.78 -0.52
C ILE A 70 -9.38 -4.45 -1.34
N ASN A 71 -10.50 -4.33 -0.67
CA ASN A 71 -11.74 -3.88 -1.27
C ASN A 71 -12.27 -2.68 -0.49
N ILE A 72 -12.46 -1.56 -1.20
CA ILE A 72 -12.97 -0.32 -0.61
C ILE A 72 -14.34 -0.07 -1.19
N MET A 73 -15.32 0.12 -0.30
CA MET A 73 -16.70 0.42 -0.66
C MET A 73 -17.12 1.76 -0.04
N ALA A 74 -17.94 2.50 -0.78
CA ALA A 74 -18.60 3.66 -0.20
C ALA A 74 -19.67 3.21 0.81
N SER A 75 -19.70 3.88 1.95
CA SER A 75 -20.72 3.72 2.97
C SER A 75 -21.56 5.01 3.11
N SER A 76 -22.53 5.03 4.00
CA SER A 76 -23.40 6.19 4.18
C SER A 76 -22.67 7.39 4.79
N GLY A 77 -23.01 8.61 4.36
CA GLY A 77 -22.56 9.85 5.00
C GLY A 77 -21.05 10.11 4.91
N ASN A 78 -20.45 9.91 3.75
CA ASN A 78 -19.01 10.05 3.49
C ASN A 78 -18.13 9.07 4.27
N ALA A 79 -18.69 7.99 4.81
CA ALA A 79 -17.92 6.89 5.35
C ALA A 79 -17.46 5.95 4.22
N ILE A 80 -16.39 5.24 4.47
CA ILE A 80 -15.91 4.15 3.61
C ILE A 80 -15.78 2.88 4.44
N GLU A 81 -15.93 1.75 3.76
CA GLU A 81 -15.61 0.43 4.28
C GLU A 81 -14.37 -0.08 3.60
N PHE A 82 -13.38 -0.42 4.40
CA PHE A 82 -12.07 -0.92 3.97
C PHE A 82 -11.93 -2.36 4.40
N ASN A 83 -12.05 -3.29 3.47
CA ASN A 83 -11.80 -4.71 3.76
C ASN A 83 -10.36 -5.07 3.37
N VAL A 84 -9.55 -5.45 4.35
CA VAL A 84 -8.17 -5.92 4.18
C VAL A 84 -8.14 -7.42 4.37
N ASN A 85 -7.73 -8.14 3.34
CA ASN A 85 -7.60 -9.59 3.36
C ASN A 85 -6.18 -10.00 2.97
N CYS A 86 -5.51 -10.72 3.87
CA CYS A 86 -4.20 -11.34 3.70
C CYS A 86 -4.37 -12.85 3.90
N PRO A 87 -4.69 -13.61 2.85
CA PRO A 87 -5.03 -15.03 2.97
C PRO A 87 -3.92 -15.90 3.57
N SER A 88 -2.66 -15.66 3.21
CA SER A 88 -1.50 -16.42 3.73
C SER A 88 -1.29 -16.24 5.23
N ASP A 89 -1.72 -15.12 5.80
CA ASP A 89 -1.62 -14.83 7.24
C ASP A 89 -2.93 -15.09 8.00
N GLU A 90 -3.95 -15.65 7.32
CA GLU A 90 -5.30 -15.85 7.88
C GLU A 90 -5.92 -14.54 8.44
N PHE A 91 -5.45 -13.40 7.92
CA PHE A 91 -5.93 -12.10 8.36
C PHE A 91 -7.01 -11.57 7.41
N ASN A 92 -8.19 -11.28 7.97
CA ASN A 92 -9.29 -10.64 7.25
C ASN A 92 -10.02 -9.71 8.20
N ARG A 93 -10.01 -8.41 7.91
CA ARG A 93 -10.66 -7.37 8.75
C ARG A 93 -11.30 -6.28 7.91
N THR A 94 -12.45 -5.83 8.39
CA THR A 94 -13.16 -4.69 7.84
C THR A 94 -13.02 -3.52 8.79
N PHE A 95 -12.64 -2.37 8.23
CA PHE A 95 -12.57 -1.07 8.89
C PHE A 95 -13.66 -0.19 8.30
N GLU A 96 -14.54 0.34 9.12
CA GLU A 96 -15.65 1.17 8.68
C GLU A 96 -15.60 2.52 9.41
N GLY A 97 -15.79 3.60 8.68
CA GLY A 97 -15.87 4.92 9.27
C GLY A 97 -15.49 6.03 8.28
N ARG A 98 -15.39 7.21 8.83
CA ARG A 98 -14.82 8.34 8.09
C ARG A 98 -13.31 8.29 8.25
N PRO A 99 -12.54 8.34 7.15
CA PRO A 99 -11.10 8.44 7.25
C PRO A 99 -10.73 9.67 8.09
N CYS A 100 -9.87 9.47 9.09
CA CYS A 100 -9.22 10.58 9.75
C CYS A 100 -8.05 10.99 8.88
N PHE A 101 -8.17 12.11 8.19
CA PHE A 101 -7.05 12.75 7.52
C PHE A 101 -6.19 13.43 8.58
N THR A 102 -4.91 13.08 8.63
CA THR A 102 -3.90 13.87 9.34
C THR A 102 -3.50 15.04 8.45
N ASP A 103 -2.60 15.92 8.90
CA ASP A 103 -2.10 17.08 8.13
C ASP A 103 -1.56 16.72 6.73
N ASP A 104 -1.34 15.44 6.49
CA ASP A 104 -1.00 14.85 5.20
C ASP A 104 -2.25 14.20 4.58
N ASP A 105 -2.96 14.91 3.71
CA ASP A 105 -4.20 14.46 3.03
C ASP A 105 -4.07 13.17 2.19
N PHE A 106 -2.88 12.59 2.08
CA PHE A 106 -2.64 11.31 1.40
C PHE A 106 -2.66 10.10 2.36
N LEU A 107 -2.83 10.32 3.66
CA LEU A 107 -2.83 9.29 4.69
C LEU A 107 -4.25 9.02 5.21
N ILE A 108 -4.65 7.75 5.15
CA ILE A 108 -5.91 7.26 5.73
C ILE A 108 -5.58 6.53 7.03
N ASN A 109 -6.18 6.97 8.14
CA ASN A 109 -6.17 6.25 9.40
C ASN A 109 -7.58 5.84 9.80
N MET A 110 -7.75 4.57 10.14
CA MET A 110 -9.02 4.02 10.59
C MET A 110 -8.80 3.04 11.74
N THR A 111 -9.85 2.83 12.54
CA THR A 111 -9.88 1.78 13.56
C THR A 111 -11.07 0.87 13.30
N ALA A 112 -10.90 -0.44 13.49
CA ALA A 112 -12.05 -1.34 13.47
C ALA A 112 -12.85 -1.19 14.75
N PRO A 113 -14.18 -1.27 14.67
CA PRO A 113 -15.03 -1.31 15.86
C PRO A 113 -14.59 -2.47 16.77
N SER A 114 -14.27 -2.17 18.01
CA SER A 114 -14.01 -3.17 19.03
C SER A 114 -15.07 -3.05 20.12
N GLY A 115 -15.44 -4.16 20.74
CA GLY A 115 -16.29 -4.14 21.93
C GLY A 115 -15.59 -3.58 23.18
N ASN A 116 -14.31 -3.21 23.05
CA ASN A 116 -13.43 -2.76 24.11
C ASN A 116 -13.27 -1.23 24.11
N ALA A 117 -12.79 -0.67 25.20
CA ALA A 117 -12.49 0.76 25.33
C ALA A 117 -11.33 1.21 24.41
N HIS A 118 -10.53 0.28 23.90
CA HIS A 118 -9.41 0.51 23.00
C HIS A 118 -9.57 -0.31 21.72
N PRO A 119 -9.15 0.20 20.56
CA PRO A 119 -9.24 -0.52 19.28
C PRO A 119 -8.29 -1.73 19.28
N ASP A 120 -8.83 -2.90 18.90
CA ASP A 120 -8.01 -4.11 18.70
C ASP A 120 -7.30 -4.09 17.33
N TYR A 121 -7.81 -3.29 16.39
CA TYR A 121 -7.28 -3.18 15.04
C TYR A 121 -7.19 -1.72 14.58
N GLU A 122 -6.08 -1.38 13.96
CA GLU A 122 -5.82 -0.09 13.34
C GLU A 122 -5.42 -0.30 11.87
N LEU A 123 -5.77 0.64 11.01
CA LEU A 123 -5.39 0.69 9.60
C LEU A 123 -4.70 2.00 9.32
N THR A 124 -3.55 1.94 8.66
CA THR A 124 -2.81 3.10 8.15
C THR A 124 -2.50 2.86 6.68
N VAL A 125 -2.93 3.75 5.80
CA VAL A 125 -2.76 3.62 4.35
C VAL A 125 -2.32 4.93 3.75
N TYR A 126 -1.27 4.88 2.93
CA TYR A 126 -0.78 5.97 2.09
C TYR A 126 -1.31 5.79 0.68
N VAL A 127 -1.83 6.86 0.09
CA VAL A 127 -2.41 6.85 -1.25
C VAL A 127 -1.43 7.47 -2.24
N TYR A 128 -1.17 6.76 -3.33
CA TYR A 128 -0.29 7.20 -4.41
C TYR A 128 -1.04 7.15 -5.74
N LYS A 129 -0.62 7.99 -6.68
CA LYS A 129 -1.14 8.01 -8.05
C LYS A 129 0.02 8.12 -9.03
N ASN A 130 -0.07 7.42 -10.16
CA ASN A 130 0.92 7.56 -11.22
C ASN A 130 0.43 8.47 -12.35
N ALA A 131 1.30 8.75 -13.32
CA ALA A 131 1.00 9.60 -14.47
C ALA A 131 -0.16 9.05 -15.35
N GLN A 132 -0.44 7.75 -15.30
CA GLN A 132 -1.56 7.10 -15.98
C GLN A 132 -2.87 7.16 -15.20
N GLY A 133 -2.86 7.76 -14.01
CA GLY A 133 -4.03 7.88 -13.14
C GLY A 133 -4.34 6.63 -12.31
N LYS A 134 -3.47 5.60 -12.32
CA LYS A 134 -3.65 4.43 -11.45
C LYS A 134 -3.40 4.80 -10.01
N ILE A 135 -4.15 4.18 -9.10
CA ILE A 135 -4.03 4.36 -7.65
C ILE A 135 -3.31 3.15 -7.06
N ARG A 136 -2.35 3.43 -6.19
CA ARG A 136 -1.62 2.47 -5.37
C ARG A 136 -1.87 2.80 -3.91
N LEU A 137 -2.08 1.77 -3.12
CA LEU A 137 -2.21 1.86 -1.67
C LEU A 137 -1.04 1.13 -1.03
N HIS A 138 -0.30 1.83 -0.20
CA HIS A 138 0.80 1.29 0.58
C HIS A 138 0.52 1.51 2.06
N GLY A 139 0.61 0.47 2.89
CA GLY A 139 0.29 0.64 4.29
C GLY A 139 0.31 -0.65 5.09
N PHE A 140 -0.35 -0.61 6.22
CA PHE A 140 -0.48 -1.78 7.09
C PHE A 140 -1.81 -1.77 7.85
N ALA A 141 -2.32 -2.97 8.11
CA ALA A 141 -3.31 -3.21 9.14
C ALA A 141 -2.56 -3.73 10.39
N ARG A 142 -2.95 -3.28 11.57
CA ARG A 142 -2.33 -3.65 12.83
C ARG A 142 -3.32 -4.36 13.73
N HIS A 143 -2.90 -5.49 14.28
CA HIS A 143 -3.60 -6.17 15.38
C HIS A 143 -2.90 -5.85 16.70
N ILE A 144 -3.66 -5.35 17.67
CA ILE A 144 -3.18 -4.98 19.00
C ILE A 144 -3.84 -5.90 20.01
N THR A 145 -3.03 -6.54 20.85
CA THR A 145 -3.54 -7.30 21.99
C THR A 145 -3.20 -6.61 23.29
N TYR A 146 -4.11 -6.70 24.26
CA TYR A 146 -3.96 -6.04 25.55
C TYR A 146 -3.89 -7.06 26.67
N GLU A 147 -3.09 -6.76 27.68
CA GLU A 147 -3.18 -7.32 29.02
C GLU A 147 -4.05 -6.39 29.87
N ILE A 148 -5.06 -6.96 30.53
CA ILE A 148 -6.00 -6.18 31.37
C ILE A 148 -5.60 -6.39 32.81
N LYS A 149 -5.37 -5.31 33.56
CA LYS A 149 -5.07 -5.32 35.00
C LYS A 149 -6.06 -4.42 35.74
N VAL A 150 -6.35 -4.78 36.98
CA VAL A 150 -7.12 -3.92 37.89
C VAL A 150 -6.14 -3.28 38.88
N GLU A 151 -6.04 -1.97 38.80
CA GLU A 151 -5.14 -1.17 39.67
C GLU A 151 -5.97 -0.05 40.32
N ASN A 152 -5.94 0.00 41.65
CA ASN A 152 -6.69 1.00 42.45
C ASN A 152 -8.18 1.08 42.04
N ASP A 153 -8.84 -0.07 41.88
CA ASP A 153 -10.23 -0.22 41.44
C ASP A 153 -10.54 0.29 40.03
N MET A 154 -9.51 0.57 39.22
CA MET A 154 -9.64 0.95 37.81
C MET A 154 -9.13 -0.18 36.91
N THR A 155 -9.85 -0.41 35.80
CA THR A 155 -9.39 -1.31 34.75
C THR A 155 -8.37 -0.59 33.87
N VAL A 156 -7.13 -1.11 33.80
CA VAL A 156 -6.05 -0.56 33.02
C VAL A 156 -5.68 -1.54 31.90
N TYR A 157 -5.55 -1.02 30.69
CA TYR A 157 -5.20 -1.79 29.48
C TYR A 157 -3.73 -1.55 29.15
N TYR A 158 -2.92 -2.59 29.18
CA TYR A 158 -1.52 -2.56 28.76
C TYR A 158 -1.37 -3.23 27.41
N VAL A 159 -0.74 -2.56 26.46
CA VAL A 159 -0.43 -3.19 25.15
C VAL A 159 0.51 -4.37 25.39
N LYS A 160 0.05 -5.57 25.06
CA LYS A 160 0.83 -6.82 25.20
C LYS A 160 1.63 -7.09 23.94
N SER A 161 0.99 -6.95 22.75
CA SER A 161 1.67 -7.12 21.47
C SER A 161 1.02 -6.28 20.38
N LYS A 162 1.81 -6.01 19.34
CA LYS A 162 1.36 -5.38 18.09
C LYS A 162 1.90 -6.19 16.92
N VAL A 163 1.04 -6.62 16.02
CA VAL A 163 1.41 -7.32 14.78
C VAL A 163 0.96 -6.46 13.62
N ASN A 164 1.87 -6.14 12.71
CA ASN A 164 1.57 -5.35 11.50
C ASN A 164 1.52 -6.27 10.28
N TYR A 165 0.47 -6.15 9.49
CA TYR A 165 0.27 -6.81 8.21
C TYR A 165 0.46 -5.76 7.11
N TYR A 166 1.66 -5.68 6.57
CA TYR A 166 2.03 -4.73 5.53
C TYR A 166 1.54 -5.18 4.17
N PHE A 167 1.04 -4.25 3.38
CA PHE A 167 0.59 -4.50 2.03
C PHE A 167 0.99 -3.36 1.09
N ASP A 168 1.14 -3.71 -0.18
CA ASP A 168 1.31 -2.80 -1.29
C ASP A 168 0.45 -3.30 -2.44
N VAL A 169 -0.57 -2.54 -2.81
CA VAL A 169 -1.61 -2.97 -3.75
C VAL A 169 -1.92 -1.88 -4.76
N ILE A 170 -2.28 -2.30 -5.98
CA ILE A 170 -2.68 -1.39 -7.06
C ILE A 170 -4.13 -1.65 -7.41
N LYS A 171 -4.85 -0.57 -7.73
CA LYS A 171 -6.24 -0.62 -8.18
C LYS A 171 -6.34 -1.38 -9.50
N ASN A 172 -7.24 -2.37 -9.53
CA ASN A 172 -7.52 -3.20 -10.72
C ASN A 172 -8.21 -2.42 -11.83
#